data_ae210bca16448ff96a8f91250152f21e
#
_entry.id   ae210bca16448ff96a8f91250152f21e
#
_cell.length_a   1.000
_cell.length_b   1.000
_cell.length_c   1.000
_cell.angle_alpha   90.00
_cell.angle_beta   90.00
_cell.angle_gamma   90.00
#
_symmetry.space_group_name_H-M   'P 1'
#
loop_
_entity.id
_entity.type
_entity.pdbx_description
1 polymer ?
#
loop_
_entity_poly.entity_id
_entity_poly.type
_entity_poly.pdbx_seq_one_letter_code
_entity_poly.pdbx_strand_id
1 'polypeptide(L)'
;MNPAPEHNAPVLLDASLISQSVASYWRVKVLDEIASTQVELAAGSPRHGDLLTAEYQSAGRGRLDRTFITTRSTALTFSFFIKPVRARSEWGFLSLLTGSAVAQTINELTQSDLYSTKWPNDILVGDKKIAGLLSEVHGDGVIIGIGINVTTSCDELPVPTASSIFLESHQMIDRNDLLTSFLNRFSKDLADWEIGAYPLDRYRATSSTLGRPIIALHPDGSALSGRAVDISPTGALLLDSGEMITVGDITHLSIER
;
A
#
# COMPACT_ATOMS: atom_id res chain seq x y z
N MET A 1 -28.79 -16.34 21.45
CA MET A 1 -27.56 -15.60 21.67
C MET A 1 -26.42 -16.52 21.31
N ASN A 2 -25.82 -16.36 20.14
CA ASN A 2 -24.58 -17.05 19.84
C ASN A 2 -23.47 -16.40 20.68
N PRO A 3 -22.60 -17.18 21.33
CA PRO A 3 -21.44 -16.60 22.00
C PRO A 3 -20.60 -15.87 20.97
N ALA A 4 -20.10 -14.69 21.33
CA ALA A 4 -19.11 -13.98 20.52
C ALA A 4 -17.93 -14.92 20.25
N PRO A 5 -17.34 -14.93 19.04
CA PRO A 5 -16.19 -15.78 18.75
C PRO A 5 -15.10 -15.44 19.77
N GLU A 6 -14.57 -16.47 20.42
CA GLU A 6 -13.38 -16.35 21.27
C GLU A 6 -12.27 -15.70 20.43
N HIS A 7 -11.88 -14.47 20.78
CA HIS A 7 -10.72 -13.82 20.18
C HIS A 7 -9.47 -14.61 20.61
N ASN A 8 -9.05 -15.53 19.77
CA ASN A 8 -7.69 -16.05 19.88
C ASN A 8 -6.72 -14.85 19.87
N ALA A 9 -5.74 -14.87 20.76
CA ALA A 9 -4.71 -13.83 20.78
C ALA A 9 -4.11 -13.68 19.38
N PRO A 10 -3.88 -12.44 18.91
CA PRO A 10 -3.35 -12.22 17.57
C PRO A 10 -1.99 -12.89 17.41
N VAL A 11 -1.79 -13.57 16.29
CA VAL A 11 -0.48 -14.14 15.94
C VAL A 11 0.50 -12.99 15.73
N LEU A 12 1.61 -13.02 16.48
CA LEU A 12 2.65 -11.99 16.38
C LEU A 12 3.47 -12.18 15.10
N LEU A 13 4.05 -11.08 14.61
CA LEU A 13 4.97 -11.09 13.48
C LEU A 13 6.27 -11.81 13.89
N ASP A 14 6.74 -12.69 13.01
CA ASP A 14 7.96 -13.50 13.21
C ASP A 14 8.95 -13.27 12.06
N ALA A 15 10.05 -12.58 12.39
CA ALA A 15 11.11 -12.28 11.42
C ALA A 15 11.75 -13.54 10.82
N SER A 16 11.87 -14.60 11.61
CA SER A 16 12.47 -15.86 11.14
C SER A 16 11.57 -16.58 10.16
N LEU A 17 10.27 -16.68 10.47
CA LEU A 17 9.27 -17.27 9.60
C LEU A 17 9.20 -16.54 8.24
N ILE A 18 9.12 -15.21 8.28
CA ILE A 18 9.07 -14.39 7.07
C ILE A 18 10.36 -14.56 6.26
N SER A 19 11.54 -14.44 6.90
CA SER A 19 12.83 -14.50 6.21
C SER A 19 13.13 -15.84 5.54
N GLN A 20 12.59 -16.95 6.07
CA GLN A 20 12.73 -18.28 5.48
C GLN A 20 11.92 -18.46 4.18
N SER A 21 10.91 -17.62 3.98
CA SER A 21 9.91 -17.78 2.91
C SER A 21 10.01 -16.71 1.81
N VAL A 22 10.99 -15.80 1.90
CA VAL A 22 11.21 -14.73 0.93
C VAL A 22 12.61 -14.77 0.31
N ALA A 23 12.85 -14.01 -0.76
CA ALA A 23 14.16 -13.90 -1.39
C ALA A 23 15.23 -13.43 -0.38
N SER A 24 16.44 -14.01 -0.46
CA SER A 24 17.53 -13.83 0.51
C SER A 24 18.06 -12.40 0.65
N TYR A 25 17.72 -11.51 -0.27
CA TYR A 25 18.11 -10.10 -0.16
C TYR A 25 17.22 -9.31 0.82
N TRP A 26 16.03 -9.83 1.19
CA TRP A 26 15.19 -9.23 2.21
C TRP A 26 15.79 -9.45 3.60
N ARG A 27 15.98 -8.37 4.32
CA ARG A 27 16.46 -8.38 5.71
C ARG A 27 15.34 -7.84 6.60
N VAL A 28 14.55 -8.75 7.13
CA VAL A 28 13.36 -8.46 7.91
C VAL A 28 13.71 -8.23 9.36
N LYS A 29 13.33 -7.09 9.90
CA LYS A 29 13.39 -6.77 11.33
C LYS A 29 11.98 -6.51 11.85
N VAL A 30 11.61 -7.22 12.92
CA VAL A 30 10.34 -7.04 13.62
C VAL A 30 10.60 -6.35 14.95
N LEU A 31 9.83 -5.33 15.26
CA LEU A 31 9.83 -4.63 16.54
C LEU A 31 8.47 -4.78 17.22
N ASP A 32 8.47 -4.76 18.56
CA ASP A 32 7.22 -4.73 19.32
C ASP A 32 6.50 -3.39 19.18
N GLU A 33 7.27 -2.28 19.32
CA GLU A 33 6.75 -0.92 19.22
C GLU A 33 7.78 0.02 18.63
N ILE A 34 7.32 1.00 17.85
CA ILE A 34 8.13 2.10 17.33
C ILE A 34 7.25 3.32 17.04
N ALA A 35 7.86 4.50 16.97
CA ALA A 35 7.14 5.69 16.54
C ALA A 35 6.67 5.56 15.08
N SER A 36 7.57 5.26 14.15
CA SER A 36 7.25 5.05 12.74
C SER A 36 8.34 4.22 12.07
N THR A 37 7.95 3.14 11.38
CA THR A 37 8.86 2.31 10.59
C THR A 37 9.54 3.11 9.46
N GLN A 38 8.82 4.07 8.86
CA GLN A 38 9.32 4.95 7.81
C GLN A 38 10.44 5.86 8.32
N VAL A 39 10.22 6.52 9.46
CA VAL A 39 11.19 7.45 10.05
C VAL A 39 12.43 6.72 10.52
N GLU A 40 12.26 5.58 11.18
CA GLU A 40 13.38 4.78 11.68
C GLU A 40 14.25 4.26 10.55
N LEU A 41 13.64 3.74 9.48
CA LEU A 41 14.39 3.26 8.34
C LEU A 41 15.15 4.40 7.64
N ALA A 42 14.54 5.61 7.56
CA ALA A 42 15.16 6.79 6.97
C ALA A 42 16.28 7.37 7.85
N ALA A 43 16.22 7.22 9.18
CA ALA A 43 17.27 7.68 10.09
C ALA A 43 18.56 6.85 9.99
N GLY A 44 18.47 5.63 9.46
CA GLY A 44 19.59 4.74 9.22
C GLY A 44 20.27 4.96 7.87
N SER A 45 21.13 4.02 7.51
CA SER A 45 21.72 3.90 6.18
C SER A 45 21.19 2.62 5.52
N PRO A 46 19.92 2.61 5.09
CA PRO A 46 19.28 1.39 4.64
C PRO A 46 19.91 0.87 3.34
N ARG A 47 19.96 -0.44 3.20
CA ARG A 47 20.42 -1.15 2.01
C ARG A 47 19.22 -1.75 1.28
N HIS A 48 19.34 -1.95 -0.03
CA HIS A 48 18.32 -2.62 -0.83
C HIS A 48 17.83 -3.91 -0.13
N GLY A 49 16.52 -4.01 0.14
CA GLY A 49 15.90 -5.12 0.84
C GLY A 49 15.87 -5.01 2.38
N ASP A 50 16.34 -3.93 2.99
CA ASP A 50 16.09 -3.69 4.42
C ASP A 50 14.60 -3.42 4.62
N LEU A 51 13.98 -4.19 5.51
CA LEU A 51 12.57 -4.10 5.87
C LEU A 51 12.41 -4.02 7.39
N LEU A 52 11.63 -3.07 7.83
CA LEU A 52 11.25 -2.87 9.23
C LEU A 52 9.73 -2.94 9.36
N THR A 53 9.25 -3.81 10.23
CA THR A 53 7.85 -3.92 10.62
C THR A 53 7.70 -3.86 12.13
N ALA A 54 6.51 -3.50 12.61
CA ALA A 54 6.23 -3.41 14.04
C ALA A 54 4.81 -3.87 14.37
N GLU A 55 4.63 -4.39 15.59
CA GLU A 55 3.31 -4.71 16.12
C GLU A 55 2.47 -3.47 16.38
N TYR A 56 3.13 -2.34 16.69
CA TYR A 56 2.49 -1.06 16.94
C TYR A 56 3.35 0.13 16.50
N GLN A 57 2.70 1.13 15.91
CA GLN A 57 3.30 2.45 15.64
C GLN A 57 2.57 3.53 16.43
N SER A 58 3.30 4.26 17.30
CA SER A 58 2.72 5.35 18.09
C SER A 58 2.59 6.68 17.32
N ALA A 59 3.31 6.84 16.19
CA ALA A 59 3.29 8.02 15.34
C ALA A 59 3.42 7.64 13.85
N GLY A 60 2.56 6.71 13.38
CA GLY A 60 2.54 6.28 11.99
C GLY A 60 2.27 7.45 11.05
N ARG A 61 2.97 7.49 9.90
CA ARG A 61 2.89 8.59 8.91
C ARG A 61 2.10 8.18 7.67
N GLY A 62 1.34 9.15 7.16
CA GLY A 62 0.74 9.13 5.84
C GLY A 62 1.25 10.30 4.99
N ARG A 63 0.69 10.49 3.79
CA ARG A 63 0.99 11.64 2.92
C ARG A 63 0.42 12.93 3.49
N LEU A 64 1.03 14.07 3.11
CA LEU A 64 0.57 15.42 3.47
C LEU A 64 0.38 15.57 5.00
N ASP A 65 1.36 15.10 5.77
CA ASP A 65 1.39 15.16 7.25
C ASP A 65 0.20 14.49 7.95
N ARG A 66 -0.56 13.64 7.24
CA ARG A 66 -1.59 12.80 7.85
C ARG A 66 -0.96 11.70 8.70
N THR A 67 -1.66 11.31 9.76
CA THR A 67 -1.25 10.19 10.60
C THR A 67 -1.91 8.90 10.12
N PHE A 68 -1.16 7.80 10.18
CA PHE A 68 -1.73 6.45 10.02
C PHE A 68 -1.88 5.83 11.41
N ILE A 69 -3.12 5.82 11.90
CA ILE A 69 -3.46 5.33 13.24
C ILE A 69 -3.76 3.84 13.15
N THR A 70 -3.18 3.06 14.05
CA THR A 70 -3.41 1.61 14.16
C THR A 70 -3.55 1.20 15.61
N THR A 71 -4.27 0.11 15.85
CA THR A 71 -4.26 -0.61 17.12
C THR A 71 -3.20 -1.71 17.06
N ARG A 72 -2.61 -2.02 18.20
CA ARG A 72 -1.56 -3.06 18.31
C ARG A 72 -2.03 -4.38 17.73
N SER A 73 -1.23 -4.97 16.87
CA SER A 73 -1.41 -6.31 16.28
C SER A 73 -2.66 -6.49 15.41
N THR A 74 -3.42 -5.41 15.09
CA THR A 74 -4.60 -5.48 14.21
C THR A 74 -4.33 -5.05 12.78
N ALA A 75 -3.24 -4.30 12.57
CA ALA A 75 -2.77 -3.87 11.27
C ALA A 75 -1.41 -4.48 10.95
N LEU A 76 -1.06 -4.52 9.68
CA LEU A 76 0.29 -4.79 9.20
C LEU A 76 0.92 -3.48 8.76
N THR A 77 1.91 -2.99 9.52
CA THR A 77 2.64 -1.76 9.23
C THR A 77 4.11 -2.05 9.03
N PHE A 78 4.64 -1.70 7.88
CA PHE A 78 6.05 -1.92 7.57
C PHE A 78 6.57 -0.89 6.58
N SER A 79 7.89 -0.71 6.58
CA SER A 79 8.59 0.07 5.57
C SER A 79 9.79 -0.71 5.07
N PHE A 80 10.12 -0.54 3.79
CA PHE A 80 11.28 -1.17 3.18
C PHE A 80 12.01 -0.21 2.26
N PHE A 81 13.31 -0.44 2.09
CA PHE A 81 14.15 0.32 1.18
C PHE A 81 14.51 -0.49 -0.04
N ILE A 82 14.34 0.12 -1.20
CA ILE A 82 14.83 -0.41 -2.47
C ILE A 82 15.71 0.59 -3.17
N LYS A 83 16.69 0.08 -3.91
CA LYS A 83 17.57 0.85 -4.78
C LYS A 83 17.31 0.41 -6.22
N PRO A 84 16.41 1.10 -6.96
CA PRO A 84 16.05 0.71 -8.30
C PRO A 84 17.22 0.94 -9.28
N VAL A 85 17.32 0.09 -10.29
CA VAL A 85 18.30 0.26 -11.38
C VAL A 85 17.81 1.20 -12.48
N ARG A 86 16.49 1.46 -12.55
CA ARG A 86 15.88 2.39 -13.51
C ARG A 86 16.13 3.84 -13.15
N ALA A 87 15.98 4.72 -14.14
CA ALA A 87 16.17 6.16 -13.99
C ALA A 87 15.24 6.75 -12.92
N ARG A 88 15.76 7.71 -12.15
CA ARG A 88 15.01 8.36 -11.05
C ARG A 88 13.67 8.98 -11.50
N SER A 89 13.59 9.43 -12.74
CA SER A 89 12.35 9.96 -13.33
C SER A 89 11.21 8.92 -13.41
N GLU A 90 11.52 7.64 -13.31
CA GLU A 90 10.54 6.55 -13.37
C GLU A 90 10.11 6.04 -11.98
N TRP A 91 10.78 6.50 -10.90
CA TRP A 91 10.53 6.02 -9.54
C TRP A 91 9.13 6.35 -9.01
N GLY A 92 8.45 7.34 -9.60
CA GLY A 92 7.06 7.63 -9.28
C GLY A 92 6.12 6.43 -9.48
N PHE A 93 6.46 5.53 -10.42
CA PHE A 93 5.69 4.32 -10.68
C PHE A 93 5.77 3.29 -9.53
N LEU A 94 6.80 3.33 -8.68
CA LEU A 94 6.98 2.36 -7.60
C LEU A 94 5.83 2.34 -6.59
N SER A 95 5.21 3.49 -6.33
CA SER A 95 4.00 3.55 -5.49
C SER A 95 2.85 2.74 -6.09
N LEU A 96 2.66 2.85 -7.40
CA LEU A 96 1.59 2.16 -8.13
C LEU A 96 1.87 0.66 -8.24
N LEU A 97 3.11 0.29 -8.55
CA LEU A 97 3.57 -1.09 -8.57
C LEU A 97 3.34 -1.76 -7.20
N THR A 98 3.76 -1.08 -6.13
CA THR A 98 3.57 -1.56 -4.76
C THR A 98 2.08 -1.70 -4.42
N GLY A 99 1.26 -0.71 -4.75
CA GLY A 99 -0.18 -0.75 -4.52
C GLY A 99 -0.85 -1.90 -5.27
N SER A 100 -0.47 -2.12 -6.53
CA SER A 100 -0.96 -3.27 -7.32
C SER A 100 -0.57 -4.61 -6.68
N ALA A 101 0.69 -4.73 -6.21
CA ALA A 101 1.14 -5.93 -5.52
C ALA A 101 0.36 -6.19 -4.22
N VAL A 102 0.06 -5.14 -3.42
CA VAL A 102 -0.77 -5.27 -2.20
C VAL A 102 -2.18 -5.73 -2.55
N ALA A 103 -2.86 -5.06 -3.49
CA ALA A 103 -4.23 -5.39 -3.88
C ALA A 103 -4.33 -6.84 -4.39
N GLN A 104 -3.43 -7.25 -5.28
CA GLN A 104 -3.40 -8.63 -5.81
C GLN A 104 -3.10 -9.66 -4.73
N THR A 105 -2.19 -9.38 -3.79
CA THR A 105 -1.89 -10.28 -2.67
C THR A 105 -3.12 -10.48 -1.78
N ILE A 106 -3.84 -9.41 -1.44
CA ILE A 106 -5.05 -9.52 -0.64
C ILE A 106 -6.12 -10.30 -1.40
N ASN A 107 -6.32 -10.02 -2.70
CA ASN A 107 -7.27 -10.76 -3.55
C ASN A 107 -6.97 -12.26 -3.58
N GLU A 108 -5.71 -12.65 -3.73
CA GLU A 108 -5.32 -14.07 -3.71
C GLU A 108 -5.59 -14.73 -2.35
N LEU A 109 -5.18 -14.09 -1.25
CA LEU A 109 -5.37 -14.65 0.09
C LEU A 109 -6.85 -14.76 0.47
N THR A 110 -7.68 -13.81 0.02
CA THR A 110 -9.12 -13.79 0.27
C THR A 110 -9.94 -14.50 -0.80
N GLN A 111 -9.30 -14.98 -1.87
CA GLN A 111 -9.94 -15.62 -3.03
C GLN A 111 -11.05 -14.73 -3.62
N SER A 112 -10.76 -13.43 -3.78
CA SER A 112 -11.69 -12.42 -4.28
C SER A 112 -11.00 -11.47 -5.26
N ASP A 113 -11.80 -10.65 -5.98
CA ASP A 113 -11.32 -9.58 -6.87
C ASP A 113 -11.79 -8.19 -6.39
N LEU A 114 -12.09 -8.07 -5.08
CA LEU A 114 -12.73 -6.88 -4.52
C LEU A 114 -11.75 -5.76 -4.22
N TYR A 115 -10.48 -6.08 -3.96
CA TYR A 115 -9.47 -5.11 -3.55
C TYR A 115 -8.82 -4.48 -4.78
N SER A 116 -8.84 -3.17 -4.82
CA SER A 116 -8.41 -2.37 -5.97
C SER A 116 -7.52 -1.20 -5.55
N THR A 117 -6.70 -0.71 -6.48
CA THR A 117 -5.86 0.46 -6.25
C THR A 117 -6.63 1.75 -6.56
N LYS A 118 -6.52 2.73 -5.68
CA LYS A 118 -6.90 4.12 -5.96
C LYS A 118 -5.63 4.96 -6.10
N TRP A 119 -5.47 5.60 -7.24
CA TRP A 119 -4.34 6.50 -7.48
C TRP A 119 -4.32 7.63 -6.44
N PRO A 120 -3.16 8.01 -5.91
CA PRO A 120 -1.84 7.48 -6.22
C PRO A 120 -1.36 6.37 -5.27
N ASN A 121 -2.04 6.08 -4.14
CA ASN A 121 -1.42 5.36 -3.03
C ASN A 121 -2.37 4.64 -2.07
N ASP A 122 -3.63 4.47 -2.43
CA ASP A 122 -4.61 3.81 -1.56
C ASP A 122 -5.06 2.46 -2.13
N ILE A 123 -5.40 1.53 -1.24
CA ILE A 123 -6.09 0.28 -1.58
C ILE A 123 -7.49 0.36 -1.01
N LEU A 124 -8.46 0.08 -1.87
CA LEU A 124 -9.87 0.14 -1.53
C LEU A 124 -10.55 -1.22 -1.69
N VAL A 125 -11.64 -1.39 -0.98
CA VAL A 125 -12.73 -2.32 -1.29
C VAL A 125 -14.01 -1.49 -1.43
N GLY A 126 -14.63 -1.50 -2.63
CA GLY A 126 -15.63 -0.49 -2.95
C GLY A 126 -15.07 0.93 -2.80
N ASP A 127 -15.67 1.73 -1.91
CA ASP A 127 -15.20 3.10 -1.61
C ASP A 127 -14.50 3.20 -0.23
N LYS A 128 -14.28 2.06 0.45
CA LYS A 128 -13.64 2.02 1.77
C LYS A 128 -12.14 1.74 1.67
N LYS A 129 -11.35 2.50 2.40
CA LYS A 129 -9.90 2.36 2.41
C LYS A 129 -9.45 1.22 3.34
N ILE A 130 -8.71 0.27 2.77
CA ILE A 130 -8.10 -0.87 3.48
C ILE A 130 -6.63 -0.59 3.81
N ALA A 131 -5.90 0.05 2.89
CA ALA A 131 -4.49 0.32 3.06
C ALA A 131 -4.07 1.66 2.46
N GLY A 132 -2.94 2.17 2.93
CA GLY A 132 -2.28 3.35 2.38
C GLY A 132 -0.78 3.16 2.27
N LEU A 133 -0.20 3.82 1.27
CA LEU A 133 1.23 3.78 0.99
C LEU A 133 1.85 5.17 1.10
N LEU A 134 3.13 5.20 1.51
CA LEU A 134 3.96 6.41 1.53
C LEU A 134 5.32 6.10 0.91
N SER A 135 5.61 6.64 -0.27
CA SER A 135 6.89 6.46 -0.96
C SER A 135 7.68 7.75 -0.90
N GLU A 136 8.90 7.70 -0.36
CA GLU A 136 9.80 8.85 -0.21
C GLU A 136 11.16 8.50 -0.79
N VAL A 137 11.69 9.40 -1.61
CA VAL A 137 13.07 9.25 -2.10
C VAL A 137 14.05 9.45 -0.95
N HIS A 138 14.97 8.51 -0.79
CA HIS A 138 16.01 8.54 0.23
C HIS A 138 17.37 8.20 -0.38
N GLY A 139 18.26 9.19 -0.47
CA GLY A 139 19.57 9.01 -1.10
C GLY A 139 19.45 8.52 -2.55
N ASP A 140 19.99 7.35 -2.81
CA ASP A 140 20.01 6.68 -4.11
C ASP A 140 18.94 5.58 -4.27
N GLY A 141 17.90 5.63 -3.42
CA GLY A 141 16.78 4.70 -3.46
C GLY A 141 15.48 5.32 -2.98
N VAL A 142 14.52 4.44 -2.66
CA VAL A 142 13.18 4.80 -2.22
C VAL A 142 12.83 4.00 -0.98
N ILE A 143 12.35 4.68 0.06
CA ILE A 143 11.68 4.04 1.20
C ILE A 143 10.20 4.03 0.92
N ILE A 144 9.59 2.85 1.02
CA ILE A 144 8.16 2.65 0.82
C ILE A 144 7.57 2.12 2.12
N GLY A 145 6.71 2.92 2.74
CA GLY A 145 5.92 2.56 3.91
C GLY A 145 4.53 2.11 3.50
N ILE A 146 4.02 1.08 4.16
CA ILE A 146 2.70 0.50 3.93
C ILE A 146 2.01 0.27 5.26
N GLY A 147 0.75 0.68 5.32
CA GLY A 147 -0.15 0.33 6.42
C GLY A 147 -1.39 -0.36 5.87
N ILE A 148 -1.69 -1.57 6.36
CA ILE A 148 -2.83 -2.39 5.96
C ILE A 148 -3.67 -2.69 7.19
N ASN A 149 -4.95 -2.34 7.18
CA ASN A 149 -5.91 -2.74 8.20
C ASN A 149 -6.27 -4.21 7.97
N VAL A 150 -5.80 -5.11 8.82
CA VAL A 150 -6.01 -6.57 8.66
C VAL A 150 -7.23 -7.03 9.44
N THR A 151 -7.17 -6.93 10.77
CA THR A 151 -8.25 -7.33 11.68
C THR A 151 -8.83 -6.17 12.48
N THR A 152 -8.46 -4.94 12.12
CA THR A 152 -8.93 -3.70 12.77
C THR A 152 -10.46 -3.66 12.76
N SER A 153 -11.06 -3.52 13.94
CA SER A 153 -12.52 -3.46 14.11
C SER A 153 -13.10 -2.09 13.73
N CYS A 154 -14.41 -2.00 13.58
CA CYS A 154 -15.10 -0.74 13.26
C CYS A 154 -14.80 0.37 14.26
N ASP A 155 -14.71 0.03 15.55
CA ASP A 155 -14.51 1.00 16.64
C ASP A 155 -13.06 1.50 16.71
N GLU A 156 -12.12 0.77 16.12
CA GLU A 156 -10.70 1.11 16.06
C GLU A 156 -10.32 1.92 14.80
N LEU A 157 -11.19 1.93 13.80
CA LEU A 157 -10.96 2.66 12.55
C LEU A 157 -11.13 4.16 12.75
N PRO A 158 -10.22 5.01 12.23
CA PRO A 158 -10.22 6.45 12.49
C PRO A 158 -11.35 7.22 11.79
N VAL A 159 -11.91 6.67 10.72
CA VAL A 159 -12.94 7.31 9.88
C VAL A 159 -13.89 6.28 9.28
N PRO A 160 -15.17 6.67 9.02
CA PRO A 160 -16.17 5.73 8.46
C PRO A 160 -15.84 5.23 7.04
N THR A 161 -14.96 5.92 6.32
CA THR A 161 -14.50 5.53 4.98
C THR A 161 -13.31 4.57 5.01
N ALA A 162 -12.86 4.16 6.19
CA ALA A 162 -11.88 3.09 6.35
C ALA A 162 -12.58 1.75 6.61
N SER A 163 -11.88 0.65 6.28
CA SER A 163 -12.29 -0.71 6.63
C SER A 163 -11.06 -1.59 6.84
N SER A 164 -11.25 -2.88 7.09
CA SER A 164 -10.18 -3.87 7.21
C SER A 164 -10.47 -5.09 6.36
N ILE A 165 -9.43 -5.90 6.13
CA ILE A 165 -9.59 -7.16 5.37
C ILE A 165 -10.64 -8.03 6.05
N PHE A 166 -10.59 -8.17 7.38
CA PHE A 166 -11.54 -8.98 8.14
C PHE A 166 -12.99 -8.49 8.01
N LEU A 167 -13.22 -7.18 8.11
CA LEU A 167 -14.58 -6.61 8.01
C LEU A 167 -15.23 -6.85 6.65
N GLU A 168 -14.43 -6.88 5.58
CA GLU A 168 -14.95 -7.00 4.22
C GLU A 168 -14.96 -8.45 3.69
N SER A 169 -14.03 -9.31 4.13
CA SER A 169 -13.94 -10.70 3.68
C SER A 169 -14.48 -11.71 4.68
N HIS A 170 -14.62 -11.35 5.95
CA HIS A 170 -14.89 -12.24 7.09
C HIS A 170 -13.84 -13.34 7.27
N GLN A 171 -12.62 -13.14 6.74
CA GLN A 171 -11.51 -14.08 6.82
C GLN A 171 -10.41 -13.55 7.73
N MET A 172 -9.90 -14.41 8.60
CA MET A 172 -8.73 -14.13 9.44
C MET A 172 -7.47 -14.39 8.62
N ILE A 173 -6.84 -13.34 8.11
CA ILE A 173 -5.57 -13.42 7.38
C ILE A 173 -4.42 -13.25 8.36
N ASP A 174 -3.47 -14.22 8.36
CA ASP A 174 -2.24 -14.09 9.13
C ASP A 174 -1.34 -13.00 8.53
N ARG A 175 -0.84 -12.10 9.38
CA ARG A 175 0.00 -10.98 8.96
C ARG A 175 1.38 -11.41 8.45
N ASN A 176 1.90 -12.56 8.93
CA ASN A 176 3.14 -13.15 8.41
C ASN A 176 2.93 -13.67 6.99
N ASP A 177 1.82 -14.36 6.74
CA ASP A 177 1.47 -14.86 5.41
C ASP A 177 1.21 -13.70 4.44
N LEU A 178 0.52 -12.66 4.89
CA LEU A 178 0.26 -11.46 4.08
C LEU A 178 1.57 -10.78 3.70
N LEU A 179 2.48 -10.56 4.65
CA LEU A 179 3.76 -9.91 4.38
C LEU A 179 4.65 -10.77 3.47
N THR A 180 4.72 -12.07 3.73
CA THR A 180 5.51 -13.02 2.92
C THR A 180 5.01 -13.09 1.49
N SER A 181 3.70 -13.22 1.29
CA SER A 181 3.08 -13.28 -0.04
C SER A 181 3.28 -11.97 -0.81
N PHE A 182 3.12 -10.83 -0.12
CA PHE A 182 3.39 -9.51 -0.69
C PHE A 182 4.87 -9.39 -1.14
N LEU A 183 5.83 -9.74 -0.29
CA LEU A 183 7.26 -9.61 -0.61
C LEU A 183 7.66 -10.48 -1.81
N ASN A 184 7.14 -11.69 -1.90
CA ASN A 184 7.39 -12.58 -3.03
C ASN A 184 6.81 -12.03 -4.33
N ARG A 185 5.57 -11.50 -4.31
CA ARG A 185 4.94 -10.84 -5.46
C ARG A 185 5.69 -9.57 -5.86
N PHE A 186 5.94 -8.69 -4.90
CA PHE A 186 6.64 -7.44 -5.13
C PHE A 186 8.04 -7.65 -5.71
N SER A 187 8.78 -8.65 -5.22
CA SER A 187 10.11 -9.01 -5.76
C SER A 187 10.07 -9.35 -7.24
N LYS A 188 9.05 -10.12 -7.65
CA LYS A 188 8.85 -10.47 -9.05
C LYS A 188 8.45 -9.26 -9.89
N ASP A 189 7.48 -8.48 -9.39
CA ASP A 189 6.97 -7.30 -10.11
C ASP A 189 8.06 -6.22 -10.25
N LEU A 190 8.91 -6.05 -9.21
CA LEU A 190 10.06 -5.16 -9.25
C LEU A 190 11.08 -5.62 -10.30
N ALA A 191 11.44 -6.89 -10.31
CA ALA A 191 12.38 -7.44 -11.30
C ALA A 191 11.84 -7.28 -12.73
N ASP A 192 10.56 -7.58 -12.98
CA ASP A 192 9.91 -7.37 -14.26
C ASP A 192 9.95 -5.89 -14.68
N TRP A 193 9.68 -4.97 -13.74
CA TRP A 193 9.73 -3.54 -13.99
C TRP A 193 11.12 -3.05 -14.29
N GLU A 194 12.13 -3.50 -13.56
CA GLU A 194 13.54 -3.09 -13.75
C GLU A 194 14.09 -3.44 -15.13
N ILE A 195 13.65 -4.56 -15.72
CA ILE A 195 14.04 -4.94 -17.10
C ILE A 195 13.08 -4.40 -18.17
N GLY A 196 12.08 -3.59 -17.77
CA GLY A 196 11.10 -3.03 -18.70
C GLY A 196 10.00 -4.01 -19.15
N ALA A 197 9.89 -5.16 -18.49
CA ALA A 197 8.91 -6.21 -18.83
C ALA A 197 7.60 -6.11 -18.00
N TYR A 198 7.51 -5.21 -17.01
CA TYR A 198 6.30 -5.04 -16.23
C TYR A 198 5.19 -4.41 -17.07
N PRO A 199 4.11 -5.11 -17.36
CA PRO A 199 3.02 -4.57 -18.16
C PRO A 199 2.17 -3.61 -17.32
N LEU A 200 1.96 -2.39 -17.79
CA LEU A 200 1.02 -1.44 -17.19
C LEU A 200 -0.39 -2.02 -17.04
N ASP A 201 -0.74 -2.99 -17.87
CA ASP A 201 -2.02 -3.70 -17.81
C ASP A 201 -2.26 -4.39 -16.45
N ARG A 202 -1.22 -4.82 -15.73
CA ARG A 202 -1.37 -5.33 -14.36
C ARG A 202 -1.93 -4.25 -13.42
N TYR A 203 -1.41 -3.03 -13.50
CA TYR A 203 -1.95 -1.93 -12.71
C TYR A 203 -3.34 -1.53 -13.17
N ARG A 204 -3.56 -1.44 -14.51
CA ARG A 204 -4.88 -1.11 -15.07
C ARG A 204 -5.96 -2.06 -14.59
N ALA A 205 -5.65 -3.35 -14.53
CA ALA A 205 -6.58 -4.39 -14.07
C ALA A 205 -6.98 -4.25 -12.59
N THR A 206 -6.13 -3.66 -11.76
CA THR A 206 -6.42 -3.45 -10.34
C THR A 206 -6.93 -2.04 -10.03
N SER A 207 -6.93 -1.12 -10.99
CA SER A 207 -7.23 0.29 -10.75
C SER A 207 -8.73 0.56 -10.64
N SER A 208 -9.16 1.09 -9.50
CA SER A 208 -10.51 1.66 -9.33
C SER A 208 -10.64 3.10 -9.82
N THR A 209 -9.54 3.73 -10.23
CA THR A 209 -9.52 5.13 -10.68
C THR A 209 -9.75 5.25 -12.18
N LEU A 210 -9.17 4.35 -12.98
CA LEU A 210 -9.27 4.41 -14.42
C LEU A 210 -10.73 4.21 -14.89
N GLY A 211 -11.12 4.98 -15.90
CA GLY A 211 -12.49 5.04 -16.43
C GLY A 211 -13.44 5.94 -15.63
N ARG A 212 -13.06 6.44 -14.45
CA ARG A 212 -13.93 7.28 -13.60
C ARG A 212 -13.71 8.78 -13.83
N PRO A 213 -14.75 9.60 -13.69
CA PRO A 213 -14.60 11.04 -13.52
C PRO A 213 -14.02 11.30 -12.13
N ILE A 214 -13.04 12.21 -12.06
CA ILE A 214 -12.34 12.56 -10.84
C ILE A 214 -12.18 14.07 -10.67
N ILE A 215 -11.96 14.50 -9.43
CA ILE A 215 -11.35 15.78 -9.10
C ILE A 215 -9.99 15.49 -8.46
N ALA A 216 -8.93 16.05 -9.03
CA ALA A 216 -7.60 16.05 -8.46
C ALA A 216 -7.35 17.37 -7.75
N LEU A 217 -6.94 17.31 -6.49
CA LEU A 217 -6.52 18.46 -5.70
C LEU A 217 -5.00 18.47 -5.61
N HIS A 218 -4.38 19.50 -6.15
CA HIS A 218 -2.94 19.71 -6.11
C HIS A 218 -2.49 20.29 -4.76
N PRO A 219 -1.20 20.13 -4.37
CA PRO A 219 -0.68 20.69 -3.12
C PRO A 219 -0.77 22.21 -3.01
N ASP A 220 -0.82 22.94 -4.13
CA ASP A 220 -0.99 24.39 -4.19
C ASP A 220 -2.46 24.83 -4.02
N GLY A 221 -3.37 23.88 -3.83
CA GLY A 221 -4.81 24.14 -3.67
C GLY A 221 -5.57 24.23 -5.00
N SER A 222 -4.91 24.17 -6.14
CA SER A 222 -5.60 24.11 -7.44
C SER A 222 -6.30 22.77 -7.63
N ALA A 223 -7.40 22.76 -8.37
CA ALA A 223 -8.17 21.57 -8.67
C ALA A 223 -8.29 21.36 -10.19
N LEU A 224 -8.12 20.11 -10.62
CA LEU A 224 -8.28 19.68 -11.99
C LEU A 224 -9.35 18.58 -12.06
N SER A 225 -10.32 18.72 -12.97
CA SER A 225 -11.39 17.73 -13.16
C SER A 225 -11.29 17.11 -14.53
N GLY A 226 -11.58 15.82 -14.63
CA GLY A 226 -11.59 15.07 -15.89
C GLY A 226 -11.86 13.60 -15.66
N ARG A 227 -11.90 12.84 -16.75
CA ARG A 227 -11.96 11.37 -16.67
C ARG A 227 -10.54 10.82 -16.67
N ALA A 228 -10.20 9.99 -15.68
CA ALA A 228 -8.94 9.27 -15.65
C ALA A 228 -8.95 8.19 -16.74
N VAL A 229 -8.06 8.29 -17.73
CA VAL A 229 -8.05 7.37 -18.87
C VAL A 229 -6.88 6.40 -18.86
N ASP A 230 -5.73 6.80 -18.32
CA ASP A 230 -4.55 5.93 -18.29
C ASP A 230 -3.53 6.37 -17.22
N ILE A 231 -2.46 5.57 -17.09
CA ILE A 231 -1.27 5.85 -16.29
C ILE A 231 -0.04 5.87 -17.19
N SER A 232 0.81 6.86 -17.01
CA SER A 232 2.10 6.93 -17.71
C SER A 232 3.13 5.94 -17.12
N PRO A 233 4.21 5.60 -17.84
CA PRO A 233 5.32 4.80 -17.31
C PRO A 233 6.01 5.40 -16.08
N THR A 234 5.84 6.71 -15.84
CA THR A 234 6.37 7.41 -14.67
C THR A 234 5.40 7.45 -13.48
N GLY A 235 4.19 6.87 -13.63
CA GLY A 235 3.16 6.83 -12.60
C GLY A 235 2.21 8.03 -12.57
N ALA A 236 2.30 8.94 -13.55
CA ALA A 236 1.36 10.05 -13.65
C ALA A 236 -0.01 9.56 -14.17
N LEU A 237 -1.09 10.11 -13.60
CA LEU A 237 -2.46 9.86 -14.05
C LEU A 237 -2.76 10.74 -15.28
N LEU A 238 -3.23 10.13 -16.36
CA LEU A 238 -3.63 10.80 -17.60
C LEU A 238 -5.13 11.02 -17.62
N LEU A 239 -5.54 12.25 -17.93
CA LEU A 239 -6.95 12.61 -18.12
C LEU A 239 -7.35 12.60 -19.60
N ASP A 240 -8.65 12.52 -19.86
CA ASP A 240 -9.25 12.59 -21.20
C ASP A 240 -8.99 13.92 -21.90
N SER A 241 -8.69 14.98 -21.15
CA SER A 241 -8.21 16.28 -21.69
C SER A 241 -6.78 16.24 -22.25
N GLY A 242 -6.01 15.16 -21.97
CA GLY A 242 -4.58 15.05 -22.26
C GLY A 242 -3.66 15.57 -21.15
N GLU A 243 -4.21 16.13 -20.09
CA GLU A 243 -3.43 16.60 -18.93
C GLU A 243 -2.92 15.42 -18.11
N MET A 244 -1.71 15.59 -17.52
CA MET A 244 -1.09 14.59 -16.65
C MET A 244 -0.98 15.11 -15.22
N ILE A 245 -1.45 14.31 -14.27
CA ILE A 245 -1.35 14.59 -12.84
C ILE A 245 -0.22 13.73 -12.26
N THR A 246 0.83 14.39 -11.80
CA THR A 246 2.02 13.72 -11.22
C THR A 246 1.97 13.66 -9.70
N VAL A 247 1.24 14.59 -9.07
CA VAL A 247 1.09 14.70 -7.62
C VAL A 247 -0.27 15.27 -7.28
N GLY A 248 -0.89 14.79 -6.22
CA GLY A 248 -2.19 15.27 -5.74
C GLY A 248 -2.95 14.17 -5.00
N ASP A 249 -4.09 14.56 -4.43
CA ASP A 249 -5.10 13.64 -3.92
C ASP A 249 -6.29 13.65 -4.88
N ILE A 250 -6.89 12.50 -5.13
CA ILE A 250 -8.07 12.43 -6.01
C ILE A 250 -9.34 12.06 -5.24
N THR A 251 -10.46 12.64 -5.70
CA THR A 251 -11.81 12.22 -5.32
C THR A 251 -12.49 11.62 -6.53
N HIS A 252 -13.00 10.41 -6.39
CA HIS A 252 -13.88 9.81 -7.39
C HIS A 252 -15.23 10.49 -7.34
N LEU A 253 -15.73 10.94 -8.48
CA LEU A 253 -17.08 11.46 -8.57
C LEU A 253 -18.06 10.32 -8.82
N SER A 254 -19.20 10.36 -8.12
CA SER A 254 -20.31 9.45 -8.38
C SER A 254 -20.92 9.79 -9.73
N ILE A 255 -21.09 8.79 -10.59
CA ILE A 255 -21.93 8.94 -11.77
C ILE A 255 -23.36 8.75 -11.27
N GLU A 256 -24.13 9.84 -11.12
CA GLU A 256 -25.57 9.70 -10.93
C GLU A 256 -26.14 8.94 -12.12
N ARG A 257 -26.78 7.81 -11.84
CA ARG A 257 -27.47 6.97 -12.83
C ARG A 257 -28.91 7.44 -13.00
#